data_e90fa14dd83242294edbdd76f796909f
#
_entry.id   e90fa14dd83242294edbdd76f796909f
#
_cell.length_a   1.000
_cell.length_b   1.000
_cell.length_c   1.000
_cell.angle_alpha   90.00
_cell.angle_beta   90.00
_cell.angle_gamma   90.00
#
_symmetry.space_group_name_H-M   'P 1'
#
loop_
_entity.id
_entity.type
_entity.pdbx_description
1 polymer ?
#
loop_
_entity_poly.entity_id
_entity_poly.type
_entity_poly.pdbx_seq_one_letter_code
_entity_poly.pdbx_strand_id
1 'polypeptide(L)'
;MIPLIVDLDTEWRGGQNQALLLLKGLYERGHAAELLTAKGSSLGHRAKKVGIYVHEASRKMLRWSAARKISWLLSDGRFELVHVNEAHALTAAWLAGAHRGFPLLSSRRIGFPLQSNWISKVRFRALTCFVANSKNVAQSLVDSGFSPNRIAIVNEGVEIPEPVRPEERKEARKRWGVADDEFLFGCASAFVPEKGQRHTVEALRLVREKFPKTRVLLAGEGQCLSEVKNLAERLSLKQAVILPGFVRNMPKFYAALDAFVFPSEFEGLGTALQSAMAYGLPVISTTKGALGEVVEDGRTALVAEPNAADFSAAMLRFLQDRALRERLGGAGREEVKLRFSADLMVEETLKVYESVLKNI
;
A
#
# COMPACT_ATOMS: atom_id res chain seq x y z
N MET A 1 20.91 -13.36 -8.61
CA MET A 1 20.45 -12.61 -9.81
C MET A 1 20.59 -11.11 -9.59
N ILE A 2 20.65 -10.33 -10.67
CA ILE A 2 20.82 -8.88 -10.63
C ILE A 2 19.63 -8.23 -11.38
N PRO A 3 18.47 -8.04 -10.72
CA PRO A 3 17.35 -7.33 -11.33
C PRO A 3 17.59 -5.81 -11.32
N LEU A 4 17.21 -5.12 -12.39
CA LEU A 4 17.09 -3.67 -12.44
C LEU A 4 15.65 -3.28 -12.09
N ILE A 5 15.43 -2.71 -10.91
CA ILE A 5 14.13 -2.17 -10.50
C ILE A 5 14.06 -0.71 -10.96
N VAL A 6 12.96 -0.33 -11.61
CA VAL A 6 12.78 1.04 -12.14
C VAL A 6 11.51 1.66 -11.56
N ASP A 7 11.67 2.80 -10.87
CA ASP A 7 10.57 3.62 -10.36
C ASP A 7 10.92 5.10 -10.54
N LEU A 8 10.13 5.82 -11.31
CA LEU A 8 10.39 7.21 -11.67
C LEU A 8 9.50 8.21 -10.90
N ASP A 9 8.65 7.73 -9.99
CA ASP A 9 7.86 8.62 -9.15
C ASP A 9 8.76 9.34 -8.13
N THR A 10 8.43 10.59 -7.84
CA THR A 10 9.21 11.42 -6.90
C THR A 10 8.63 11.42 -5.49
N GLU A 11 7.34 11.13 -5.37
CA GLU A 11 6.61 11.11 -4.12
C GLU A 11 6.79 9.75 -3.41
N TRP A 12 6.40 9.74 -2.12
CA TRP A 12 6.36 8.51 -1.33
C TRP A 12 4.92 8.06 -1.16
N ARG A 13 4.59 6.94 -1.78
CA ARG A 13 3.27 6.30 -1.72
C ARG A 13 3.41 4.79 -1.48
N GLY A 14 2.31 4.07 -1.42
CA GLY A 14 2.31 2.61 -1.21
C GLY A 14 3.19 1.85 -2.21
N GLY A 15 3.13 2.22 -3.51
CA GLY A 15 3.95 1.58 -4.54
C GLY A 15 5.46 1.71 -4.31
N GLN A 16 5.94 2.89 -3.89
CA GLN A 16 7.35 3.12 -3.55
C GLN A 16 7.77 2.36 -2.28
N ASN A 17 6.84 2.21 -1.32
CA ASN A 17 7.09 1.37 -0.15
C ASN A 17 7.26 -0.10 -0.56
N GLN A 18 6.42 -0.63 -1.45
CA GLN A 18 6.53 -1.99 -1.96
C GLN A 18 7.85 -2.21 -2.72
N ALA A 19 8.26 -1.24 -3.56
CA ALA A 19 9.56 -1.31 -4.24
C ALA A 19 10.74 -1.33 -3.24
N LEU A 20 10.68 -0.54 -2.17
CA LEU A 20 11.71 -0.54 -1.12
C LEU A 20 11.76 -1.88 -0.37
N LEU A 21 10.60 -2.43 0.01
CA LEU A 21 10.51 -3.73 0.68
C LEU A 21 11.08 -4.85 -0.21
N LEU A 22 10.74 -4.83 -1.50
CA LEU A 22 11.28 -5.78 -2.46
C LEU A 22 12.80 -5.66 -2.59
N LEU A 23 13.34 -4.46 -2.79
CA LEU A 23 14.78 -4.21 -2.89
C LEU A 23 15.53 -4.67 -1.64
N LYS A 24 15.01 -4.33 -0.45
CA LYS A 24 15.57 -4.73 0.84
C LYS A 24 15.58 -6.26 0.98
N GLY A 25 14.45 -6.91 0.74
CA GLY A 25 14.34 -8.36 0.87
C GLY A 25 15.15 -9.14 -0.17
N LEU A 26 15.35 -8.61 -1.38
CA LEU A 26 16.27 -9.16 -2.37
C LEU A 26 17.72 -9.06 -1.89
N TYR A 27 18.12 -7.89 -1.38
CA TYR A 27 19.46 -7.66 -0.85
C TYR A 27 19.78 -8.60 0.34
N GLU A 28 18.86 -8.76 1.28
CA GLU A 28 18.99 -9.65 2.45
C GLU A 28 19.12 -11.13 2.04
N ARG A 29 18.63 -11.51 0.86
CA ARG A 29 18.76 -12.86 0.26
C ARG A 29 19.97 -13.02 -0.67
N GLY A 30 20.88 -12.03 -0.70
CA GLY A 30 22.11 -12.09 -1.48
C GLY A 30 21.92 -11.77 -2.97
N HIS A 31 20.81 -11.17 -3.38
CA HIS A 31 20.61 -10.70 -4.74
C HIS A 31 21.08 -9.25 -4.89
N ALA A 32 21.88 -8.97 -5.91
CA ALA A 32 22.45 -7.64 -6.16
C ALA A 32 21.48 -6.72 -6.93
N ALA A 33 20.23 -6.58 -6.42
CA ALA A 33 19.23 -5.73 -7.02
C ALA A 33 19.65 -4.25 -7.00
N GLU A 34 19.45 -3.54 -8.11
CA GLU A 34 19.74 -2.12 -8.22
C GLU A 34 18.50 -1.32 -8.58
N LEU A 35 18.44 -0.08 -8.11
CA LEU A 35 17.31 0.83 -8.36
C LEU A 35 17.71 1.91 -9.36
N LEU A 36 16.90 2.11 -10.40
CA LEU A 36 16.89 3.34 -11.19
C LEU A 36 15.67 4.19 -10.82
N THR A 37 15.90 5.44 -10.42
CA THR A 37 14.83 6.35 -10.02
C THR A 37 15.08 7.79 -10.47
N ALA A 38 14.08 8.67 -10.32
CA ALA A 38 14.25 10.09 -10.57
C ALA A 38 15.20 10.72 -9.54
N LYS A 39 16.08 11.62 -9.98
CA LYS A 39 17.02 12.32 -9.11
C LYS A 39 16.30 13.00 -7.94
N GLY A 40 16.74 12.69 -6.71
CA GLY A 40 16.17 13.22 -5.48
C GLY A 40 14.78 12.69 -5.15
N SER A 41 14.39 11.50 -5.65
CA SER A 41 13.15 10.83 -5.26
C SER A 41 13.20 10.36 -3.80
N SER A 42 12.02 10.27 -3.18
CA SER A 42 11.89 9.75 -1.81
C SER A 42 12.33 8.29 -1.70
N LEU A 43 12.04 7.48 -2.73
CA LEU A 43 12.47 6.08 -2.80
C LEU A 43 14.00 5.98 -2.88
N GLY A 44 14.64 6.77 -3.77
CA GLY A 44 16.09 6.77 -3.92
C GLY A 44 16.83 7.12 -2.62
N HIS A 45 16.35 8.12 -1.88
CA HIS A 45 16.92 8.47 -0.58
C HIS A 45 16.81 7.34 0.45
N ARG A 46 15.68 6.64 0.49
CA ARG A 46 15.45 5.53 1.43
C ARG A 46 16.25 4.29 1.04
N ALA A 47 16.31 3.97 -0.25
CA ALA A 47 17.08 2.85 -0.78
C ALA A 47 18.59 2.99 -0.48
N LYS A 48 19.16 4.19 -0.68
CA LYS A 48 20.56 4.48 -0.31
C LYS A 48 20.85 4.25 1.19
N LYS A 49 19.90 4.59 2.07
CA LYS A 49 20.04 4.39 3.52
C LYS A 49 20.11 2.92 3.94
N VAL A 50 19.55 2.02 3.16
CA VAL A 50 19.57 0.57 3.42
C VAL A 50 20.60 -0.16 2.55
N GLY A 51 21.54 0.57 1.95
CA GLY A 51 22.68 -0.02 1.22
C GLY A 51 22.39 -0.42 -0.24
N ILE A 52 21.23 -0.08 -0.79
CA ILE A 52 20.88 -0.38 -2.18
C ILE A 52 21.61 0.58 -3.13
N TYR A 53 22.21 0.03 -4.18
CA TYR A 53 22.82 0.85 -5.23
C TYR A 53 21.74 1.56 -6.07
N VAL A 54 21.86 2.90 -6.18
CA VAL A 54 20.82 3.74 -6.79
C VAL A 54 21.39 4.54 -7.96
N HIS A 55 20.83 4.30 -9.13
CA HIS A 55 21.01 5.12 -10.32
C HIS A 55 19.97 6.24 -10.36
N GLU A 56 20.35 7.41 -10.80
CA GLU A 56 19.45 8.54 -10.89
C GLU A 56 19.28 9.01 -12.34
N ALA A 57 18.04 9.21 -12.75
CA ALA A 57 17.67 9.85 -14.00
C ALA A 57 17.35 11.33 -13.77
N SER A 58 17.74 12.20 -14.71
CA SER A 58 17.42 13.62 -14.63
C SER A 58 15.90 13.86 -14.67
N ARG A 59 15.40 14.77 -13.84
CA ARG A 59 13.98 15.18 -13.88
C ARG A 59 13.61 15.91 -15.19
N LYS A 60 14.59 16.56 -15.81
CA LYS A 60 14.38 17.20 -17.12
C LYS A 60 14.22 16.09 -18.19
N MET A 61 13.10 16.09 -18.89
CA MET A 61 12.73 15.03 -19.85
C MET A 61 12.85 13.63 -19.25
N LEU A 62 12.29 13.43 -18.04
CA LEU A 62 12.54 12.27 -17.17
C LEU A 62 12.47 10.91 -17.88
N ARG A 63 11.45 10.68 -18.71
CA ARG A 63 11.28 9.40 -19.42
C ARG A 63 12.43 9.14 -20.42
N TRP A 64 12.89 10.15 -21.14
CA TRP A 64 14.00 10.05 -22.09
C TRP A 64 15.35 9.89 -21.36
N SER A 65 15.56 10.67 -20.29
CA SER A 65 16.73 10.54 -19.43
C SER A 65 16.83 9.14 -18.82
N ALA A 66 15.72 8.61 -18.32
CA ALA A 66 15.64 7.26 -17.77
C ALA A 66 15.86 6.20 -18.88
N ALA A 67 15.25 6.36 -20.06
CA ALA A 67 15.44 5.44 -21.17
C ALA A 67 16.92 5.33 -21.60
N ARG A 68 17.61 6.47 -21.76
CA ARG A 68 19.06 6.48 -22.05
C ARG A 68 19.87 5.79 -20.94
N LYS A 69 19.51 6.03 -19.68
CA LYS A 69 20.20 5.41 -18.55
C LYS A 69 19.95 3.91 -18.49
N ILE A 70 18.72 3.45 -18.76
CA ILE A 70 18.38 2.02 -18.85
C ILE A 70 19.19 1.38 -19.99
N SER A 71 19.18 1.95 -21.18
CA SER A 71 19.93 1.42 -22.33
C SER A 71 21.42 1.28 -22.00
N TRP A 72 22.03 2.30 -21.36
CA TRP A 72 23.43 2.25 -20.95
C TRP A 72 23.68 1.19 -19.86
N LEU A 73 22.80 1.06 -18.84
CA LEU A 73 22.92 0.04 -17.82
C LEU A 73 22.83 -1.38 -18.39
N LEU A 74 21.90 -1.59 -19.30
CA LEU A 74 21.68 -2.91 -19.91
C LEU A 74 22.81 -3.30 -20.87
N SER A 75 23.53 -2.34 -21.48
CA SER A 75 24.70 -2.62 -22.34
C SER A 75 25.89 -3.19 -21.57
N ASP A 76 25.93 -3.04 -20.24
CA ASP A 76 26.96 -3.62 -19.36
C ASP A 76 26.81 -5.16 -19.20
N GLY A 77 25.67 -5.73 -19.60
CA GLY A 77 25.43 -7.18 -19.64
C GLY A 77 25.27 -7.87 -18.27
N ARG A 78 25.34 -7.13 -17.16
CA ARG A 78 25.26 -7.71 -15.81
C ARG A 78 23.83 -7.89 -15.29
N PHE A 79 22.86 -7.16 -15.84
CA PHE A 79 21.45 -7.31 -15.46
C PHE A 79 20.80 -8.48 -16.18
N GLU A 80 19.95 -9.21 -15.48
CA GLU A 80 19.27 -10.39 -16.01
C GLU A 80 17.80 -10.10 -16.37
N LEU A 81 17.19 -9.09 -15.75
CA LEU A 81 15.80 -8.66 -16.00
C LEU A 81 15.58 -7.20 -15.61
N VAL A 82 14.47 -6.63 -16.11
CA VAL A 82 13.99 -5.28 -15.75
C VAL A 82 12.60 -5.38 -15.14
N HIS A 83 12.40 -4.88 -13.93
CA HIS A 83 11.11 -4.81 -13.29
C HIS A 83 10.70 -3.35 -13.05
N VAL A 84 9.67 -2.91 -13.74
CA VAL A 84 9.16 -1.53 -13.66
C VAL A 84 8.00 -1.45 -12.67
N ASN A 85 8.05 -0.46 -11.78
CA ASN A 85 7.11 -0.33 -10.67
C ASN A 85 5.85 0.49 -11.03
N GLU A 86 5.92 1.32 -12.09
CA GLU A 86 4.82 2.20 -12.50
C GLU A 86 4.86 2.56 -14.01
N ALA A 87 3.84 3.27 -14.51
CA ALA A 87 3.63 3.50 -15.93
C ALA A 87 4.69 4.37 -16.62
N HIS A 88 5.32 5.33 -15.91
CA HIS A 88 6.39 6.16 -16.47
C HIS A 88 7.67 5.35 -16.64
N ALA A 89 7.98 4.47 -15.67
CA ALA A 89 9.07 3.52 -15.72
C ALA A 89 8.90 2.53 -16.90
N LEU A 90 7.67 2.00 -17.09
CA LEU A 90 7.36 1.15 -18.24
C LEU A 90 7.63 1.86 -19.57
N THR A 91 7.22 3.13 -19.68
CA THR A 91 7.46 3.92 -20.89
C THR A 91 8.95 4.08 -21.14
N ALA A 92 9.74 4.39 -20.10
CA ALA A 92 11.18 4.56 -20.22
C ALA A 92 11.88 3.25 -20.62
N ALA A 93 11.52 2.13 -20.00
CA ALA A 93 12.07 0.81 -20.31
C ALA A 93 11.73 0.37 -21.74
N TRP A 94 10.50 0.64 -22.19
CA TRP A 94 10.10 0.36 -23.57
C TRP A 94 10.87 1.20 -24.58
N LEU A 95 11.02 2.51 -24.35
CA LEU A 95 11.82 3.42 -25.19
C LEU A 95 13.31 3.03 -25.22
N ALA A 96 13.83 2.49 -24.12
CA ALA A 96 15.19 1.96 -24.04
C ALA A 96 15.37 0.66 -24.85
N GLY A 97 14.29 0.04 -25.33
CA GLY A 97 14.33 -1.26 -26.00
C GLY A 97 14.59 -2.44 -25.07
N ALA A 98 14.42 -2.30 -23.76
CA ALA A 98 14.71 -3.33 -22.75
C ALA A 98 14.02 -4.67 -23.07
N HIS A 99 12.79 -4.63 -23.58
CA HIS A 99 11.98 -5.80 -23.94
C HIS A 99 12.54 -6.65 -25.08
N ARG A 100 13.59 -6.19 -25.77
CA ARG A 100 14.19 -6.92 -26.93
C ARG A 100 15.28 -7.90 -26.52
N GLY A 101 15.88 -7.69 -25.35
CA GLY A 101 16.99 -8.51 -24.88
C GLY A 101 16.87 -8.98 -23.42
N PHE A 102 15.84 -8.52 -22.70
CA PHE A 102 15.66 -8.82 -21.27
C PHE A 102 14.20 -9.09 -20.97
N PRO A 103 13.89 -10.01 -20.02
CA PRO A 103 12.57 -10.08 -19.43
C PRO A 103 12.17 -8.73 -18.85
N LEU A 104 11.04 -8.20 -19.31
CA LEU A 104 10.48 -6.94 -18.84
C LEU A 104 9.21 -7.22 -18.05
N LEU A 105 9.27 -7.00 -16.73
CA LEU A 105 8.14 -7.19 -15.82
C LEU A 105 7.56 -5.84 -15.41
N SER A 106 6.25 -5.80 -15.13
CA SER A 106 5.59 -4.60 -14.62
C SER A 106 4.67 -4.90 -13.47
N SER A 107 4.88 -4.24 -12.34
CA SER A 107 3.92 -4.24 -11.23
C SER A 107 2.61 -3.55 -11.64
N ARG A 108 1.48 -4.16 -11.26
CA ARG A 108 0.14 -3.59 -11.43
C ARG A 108 -0.62 -3.66 -10.11
N ARG A 109 -1.07 -2.49 -9.62
CA ARG A 109 -1.68 -2.32 -8.29
C ARG A 109 -3.09 -1.74 -8.32
N ILE A 110 -3.62 -1.47 -9.51
CA ILE A 110 -4.91 -0.81 -9.68
C ILE A 110 -5.80 -1.69 -10.54
N GLY A 111 -6.99 -2.02 -10.04
CA GLY A 111 -7.98 -2.86 -10.70
C GLY A 111 -8.82 -2.18 -11.80
N PHE A 112 -8.50 -0.94 -12.16
CA PHE A 112 -9.16 -0.30 -13.30
C PHE A 112 -8.68 -0.92 -14.61
N PRO A 113 -9.58 -1.08 -15.61
CA PRO A 113 -9.20 -1.52 -16.95
C PRO A 113 -8.07 -0.68 -17.52
N LEU A 114 -7.18 -1.32 -18.25
CA LEU A 114 -6.09 -0.61 -18.92
C LEU A 114 -6.65 0.30 -20.01
N GLN A 115 -6.22 1.57 -19.99
CA GLN A 115 -6.57 2.50 -21.05
C GLN A 115 -6.16 1.96 -22.41
N SER A 116 -7.10 1.86 -23.34
CA SER A 116 -6.98 1.11 -24.58
C SER A 116 -6.37 1.89 -25.76
N ASN A 117 -5.65 3.00 -25.51
CA ASN A 117 -4.96 3.65 -26.62
C ASN A 117 -3.86 2.73 -27.20
N TRP A 118 -3.62 2.84 -28.51
CA TRP A 118 -2.73 1.93 -29.23
C TRP A 118 -1.30 1.92 -28.69
N ILE A 119 -0.77 3.07 -28.24
CA ILE A 119 0.57 3.20 -27.65
C ILE A 119 0.67 2.39 -26.35
N SER A 120 -0.36 2.49 -25.50
CA SER A 120 -0.44 1.70 -24.25
C SER A 120 -0.48 0.20 -24.56
N LYS A 121 -1.28 -0.22 -25.55
CA LYS A 121 -1.36 -1.63 -25.97
C LYS A 121 -0.01 -2.17 -26.44
N VAL A 122 0.73 -1.40 -27.24
CA VAL A 122 2.06 -1.81 -27.72
C VAL A 122 3.04 -1.98 -26.57
N ARG A 123 3.09 -1.03 -25.61
CA ARG A 123 3.97 -1.11 -24.42
C ARG A 123 3.63 -2.30 -23.53
N PHE A 124 2.34 -2.55 -23.28
CA PHE A 124 1.91 -3.68 -22.46
C PHE A 124 2.14 -5.03 -23.14
N ARG A 125 2.02 -5.09 -24.48
CA ARG A 125 2.36 -6.31 -25.26
C ARG A 125 3.86 -6.64 -25.21
N ALA A 126 4.70 -5.64 -25.00
CA ALA A 126 6.15 -5.81 -24.87
C ALA A 126 6.58 -6.40 -23.52
N LEU A 127 5.70 -6.46 -22.51
CA LEU A 127 6.01 -7.07 -21.23
C LEU A 127 6.14 -8.60 -21.36
N THR A 128 7.09 -9.18 -20.66
CA THR A 128 7.17 -10.63 -20.46
C THR A 128 6.11 -11.08 -19.47
N CYS A 129 5.94 -10.35 -18.36
CA CYS A 129 5.00 -10.70 -17.31
C CYS A 129 4.45 -9.45 -16.60
N PHE A 130 3.16 -9.47 -16.27
CA PHE A 130 2.55 -8.57 -15.29
C PHE A 130 2.66 -9.20 -13.90
N VAL A 131 3.03 -8.38 -12.93
CA VAL A 131 2.97 -8.75 -11.50
C VAL A 131 1.77 -8.02 -10.89
N ALA A 132 0.64 -8.71 -10.81
CA ALA A 132 -0.60 -8.20 -10.22
C ALA A 132 -0.58 -8.38 -8.71
N ASN A 133 -0.96 -7.34 -7.96
CA ASN A 133 -0.95 -7.41 -6.49
C ASN A 133 -2.12 -8.16 -5.87
N SER A 134 -3.14 -8.56 -6.66
CA SER A 134 -4.34 -9.24 -6.19
C SER A 134 -5.01 -10.02 -7.32
N LYS A 135 -5.91 -10.94 -6.96
CA LYS A 135 -6.76 -11.65 -7.94
C LYS A 135 -7.65 -10.68 -8.70
N ASN A 136 -8.19 -9.66 -8.02
CA ASN A 136 -9.01 -8.63 -8.64
C ASN A 136 -8.24 -7.87 -9.74
N VAL A 137 -6.99 -7.48 -9.48
CA VAL A 137 -6.14 -6.82 -10.46
C VAL A 137 -5.75 -7.77 -11.60
N ALA A 138 -5.44 -9.03 -11.31
CA ALA A 138 -5.18 -10.04 -12.32
C ALA A 138 -6.38 -10.24 -13.25
N GLN A 139 -7.59 -10.34 -12.70
CA GLN A 139 -8.82 -10.45 -13.49
C GLN A 139 -9.04 -9.25 -14.39
N SER A 140 -8.82 -8.03 -13.89
CA SER A 140 -8.90 -6.80 -14.69
C SER A 140 -7.93 -6.78 -15.88
N LEU A 141 -6.75 -7.42 -15.75
CA LEU A 141 -5.82 -7.59 -16.87
C LEU A 141 -6.33 -8.61 -17.89
N VAL A 142 -6.90 -9.73 -17.43
CA VAL A 142 -7.54 -10.72 -18.31
C VAL A 142 -8.70 -10.09 -19.07
N ASP A 143 -9.55 -9.33 -18.41
CA ASP A 143 -10.69 -8.61 -19.01
C ASP A 143 -10.22 -7.55 -20.02
N SER A 144 -9.01 -7.03 -19.85
CA SER A 144 -8.33 -6.11 -20.79
C SER A 144 -7.68 -6.83 -21.98
N GLY A 145 -7.82 -8.18 -22.08
CA GLY A 145 -7.36 -9.00 -23.19
C GLY A 145 -5.92 -9.51 -23.09
N PHE A 146 -5.34 -9.55 -21.88
CA PHE A 146 -4.02 -10.17 -21.66
C PHE A 146 -4.16 -11.64 -21.29
N SER A 147 -3.25 -12.46 -21.83
CA SER A 147 -3.22 -13.90 -21.52
C SER A 147 -2.91 -14.16 -20.04
N PRO A 148 -3.65 -15.02 -19.35
CA PRO A 148 -3.35 -15.43 -17.96
C PRO A 148 -1.91 -15.90 -17.75
N ASN A 149 -1.31 -16.57 -18.75
CA ASN A 149 0.08 -17.06 -18.68
C ASN A 149 1.13 -15.95 -18.55
N ARG A 150 0.75 -14.70 -18.78
CA ARG A 150 1.59 -13.52 -18.66
C ARG A 150 1.27 -12.69 -17.41
N ILE A 151 0.49 -13.23 -16.49
CA ILE A 151 0.05 -12.56 -15.28
C ILE A 151 0.42 -13.44 -14.09
N ALA A 152 1.35 -12.97 -13.27
CA ALA A 152 1.66 -13.55 -11.98
C ALA A 152 0.94 -12.74 -10.89
N ILE A 153 0.39 -13.44 -9.89
CA ILE A 153 -0.20 -12.79 -8.72
C ILE A 153 0.83 -12.82 -7.60
N VAL A 154 1.26 -11.65 -7.15
CA VAL A 154 2.13 -11.49 -5.99
C VAL A 154 1.51 -10.42 -5.10
N ASN A 155 0.97 -10.83 -3.96
CA ASN A 155 0.34 -9.91 -3.03
C ASN A 155 1.35 -8.88 -2.50
N GLU A 156 0.91 -7.64 -2.28
CA GLU A 156 1.71 -6.64 -1.57
C GLU A 156 1.99 -7.09 -0.16
N GLY A 157 3.22 -6.83 0.30
CA GLY A 157 3.67 -7.21 1.62
C GLY A 157 3.75 -6.04 2.60
N VAL A 158 3.63 -6.35 3.89
CA VAL A 158 3.91 -5.42 4.98
C VAL A 158 4.91 -6.03 5.96
N GLU A 159 5.70 -5.19 6.61
CA GLU A 159 6.55 -5.63 7.71
C GLU A 159 5.67 -6.09 8.88
N ILE A 160 6.06 -7.18 9.54
CA ILE A 160 5.38 -7.67 10.74
C ILE A 160 6.14 -7.12 11.96
N PRO A 161 5.58 -6.11 12.63
CA PRO A 161 6.28 -5.48 13.76
C PRO A 161 6.26 -6.38 15.01
N GLU A 162 7.20 -6.16 15.90
CA GLU A 162 7.10 -6.68 17.27
C GLU A 162 5.86 -6.11 17.98
N PRO A 163 5.33 -6.81 18.98
CA PRO A 163 4.23 -6.28 19.80
C PRO A 163 4.57 -4.91 20.39
N VAL A 164 3.63 -3.97 20.32
CA VAL A 164 3.81 -2.62 20.84
C VAL A 164 3.92 -2.67 22.36
N ARG A 165 5.01 -2.12 22.90
CA ARG A 165 5.23 -2.03 24.35
C ARG A 165 4.35 -0.93 24.99
N PRO A 166 3.92 -1.08 26.24
CA PRO A 166 3.07 -0.09 26.93
C PRO A 166 3.66 1.33 26.89
N GLU A 167 4.97 1.48 27.06
CA GLU A 167 5.67 2.78 27.02
C GLU A 167 5.62 3.42 25.63
N GLU A 168 5.82 2.62 24.60
CA GLU A 168 5.74 3.08 23.19
C GLU A 168 4.32 3.56 22.85
N ARG A 169 3.31 2.81 23.32
CA ARG A 169 1.92 3.21 23.17
C ARG A 169 1.63 4.53 23.90
N LYS A 170 2.06 4.67 25.14
CA LYS A 170 1.87 5.89 25.95
C LYS A 170 2.53 7.11 25.28
N GLU A 171 3.75 6.97 24.80
CA GLU A 171 4.44 8.01 24.06
C GLU A 171 3.71 8.38 22.75
N ALA A 172 3.24 7.37 22.01
CA ALA A 172 2.50 7.56 20.77
C ALA A 172 1.18 8.32 21.02
N ARG A 173 0.41 7.94 22.07
CA ARG A 173 -0.85 8.63 22.42
C ARG A 173 -0.61 10.08 22.86
N LYS A 174 0.44 10.33 23.66
CA LYS A 174 0.83 11.68 24.09
C LYS A 174 1.11 12.59 22.88
N ARG A 175 1.75 12.07 21.84
CA ARG A 175 2.00 12.82 20.60
C ARG A 175 0.72 13.36 19.95
N TRP A 176 -0.38 12.60 20.05
CA TRP A 176 -1.67 12.94 19.43
C TRP A 176 -2.63 13.60 20.41
N GLY A 177 -2.18 13.90 21.65
CA GLY A 177 -3.01 14.48 22.68
C GLY A 177 -4.20 13.60 23.06
N VAL A 178 -4.00 12.28 23.13
CA VAL A 178 -5.02 11.28 23.45
C VAL A 178 -4.77 10.77 24.87
N ALA A 179 -5.78 10.88 25.74
CA ALA A 179 -5.73 10.41 27.12
C ALA A 179 -5.85 8.87 27.19
N ASP A 180 -5.39 8.26 28.29
CA ASP A 180 -5.36 6.80 28.43
C ASP A 180 -6.78 6.19 28.50
N ASP A 181 -7.77 6.96 28.93
CA ASP A 181 -9.18 6.57 29.05
C ASP A 181 -10.03 6.91 27.81
N GLU A 182 -9.44 7.48 26.77
CA GLU A 182 -10.10 7.71 25.50
C GLU A 182 -9.91 6.50 24.57
N PHE A 183 -10.90 6.19 23.74
CA PHE A 183 -10.80 5.17 22.71
C PHE A 183 -10.48 5.82 21.36
N LEU A 184 -9.38 5.40 20.73
CA LEU A 184 -8.86 6.00 19.50
C LEU A 184 -9.01 5.05 18.30
N PHE A 185 -9.92 5.37 17.41
CA PHE A 185 -9.92 4.77 16.06
C PHE A 185 -8.94 5.50 15.16
N GLY A 186 -8.30 4.79 14.23
CA GLY A 186 -7.40 5.38 13.24
C GLY A 186 -7.78 5.04 11.80
N CYS A 187 -7.43 5.93 10.86
CA CYS A 187 -7.45 5.68 9.42
C CYS A 187 -6.23 6.34 8.79
N ALA A 188 -5.57 5.66 7.87
CA ALA A 188 -4.46 6.22 7.11
C ALA A 188 -4.67 5.98 5.61
N SER A 189 -4.96 7.04 4.88
CA SER A 189 -5.14 7.01 3.42
C SER A 189 -5.10 8.41 2.82
N ALA A 190 -4.93 8.53 1.50
CA ALA A 190 -5.10 9.80 0.81
C ALA A 190 -6.52 10.34 1.00
N PHE A 191 -6.67 11.65 1.14
CA PHE A 191 -8.00 12.29 1.24
C PHE A 191 -8.56 12.53 -0.17
N VAL A 192 -9.10 11.47 -0.75
CA VAL A 192 -9.81 11.46 -2.04
C VAL A 192 -11.18 10.81 -1.87
N PRO A 193 -12.17 11.08 -2.76
CA PRO A 193 -13.55 10.65 -2.56
C PRO A 193 -13.69 9.16 -2.23
N GLU A 194 -13.01 8.31 -2.97
CA GLU A 194 -13.08 6.85 -2.87
C GLU A 194 -12.53 6.27 -1.55
N LYS A 195 -11.85 7.08 -0.73
CA LYS A 195 -11.33 6.61 0.58
C LYS A 195 -12.32 6.78 1.75
N GLY A 196 -13.41 7.50 1.53
CA GLY A 196 -14.59 7.48 2.40
C GLY A 196 -14.40 7.99 3.83
N GLN A 197 -13.35 8.79 4.15
CA GLN A 197 -13.10 9.29 5.53
C GLN A 197 -14.30 10.03 6.12
N ARG A 198 -15.17 10.64 5.28
CA ARG A 198 -16.42 11.27 5.71
C ARG A 198 -17.30 10.30 6.49
N HIS A 199 -17.41 9.04 6.07
CA HIS A 199 -18.23 8.02 6.74
C HIS A 199 -17.75 7.75 8.17
N THR A 200 -16.41 7.79 8.39
CA THR A 200 -15.85 7.65 9.74
C THR A 200 -16.23 8.84 10.64
N VAL A 201 -16.21 10.07 10.11
CA VAL A 201 -16.59 11.28 10.88
C VAL A 201 -18.07 11.28 11.19
N GLU A 202 -18.92 10.92 10.24
CA GLU A 202 -20.37 10.80 10.43
C GLU A 202 -20.71 9.68 11.42
N ALA A 203 -20.05 8.52 11.33
CA ALA A 203 -20.19 7.40 12.27
C ALA A 203 -19.77 7.81 13.70
N LEU A 204 -18.66 8.56 13.82
CA LEU A 204 -18.19 9.06 15.12
C LEU A 204 -19.26 9.92 15.82
N ARG A 205 -20.02 10.72 15.09
CA ARG A 205 -21.12 11.53 15.63
C ARG A 205 -22.14 10.64 16.36
N LEU A 206 -22.53 9.52 15.73
CA LEU A 206 -23.49 8.56 16.31
C LEU A 206 -22.90 7.80 17.50
N VAL A 207 -21.64 7.40 17.40
CA VAL A 207 -20.92 6.67 18.46
C VAL A 207 -20.79 7.52 19.71
N ARG A 208 -20.45 8.80 19.60
CA ARG A 208 -20.23 9.69 20.75
C ARG A 208 -21.47 10.00 21.58
N GLU A 209 -22.65 9.73 21.08
CA GLU A 209 -23.90 9.82 21.86
C GLU A 209 -23.88 8.84 23.05
N LYS A 210 -23.26 7.65 22.87
CA LYS A 210 -23.15 6.62 23.91
C LYS A 210 -21.76 6.54 24.54
N PHE A 211 -20.70 6.85 23.75
CA PHE A 211 -19.30 6.77 24.16
C PHE A 211 -18.58 8.10 23.91
N PRO A 212 -18.80 9.13 24.74
CA PRO A 212 -18.30 10.49 24.49
C PRO A 212 -16.77 10.61 24.47
N LYS A 213 -16.04 9.66 25.08
CA LYS A 213 -14.57 9.60 25.10
C LYS A 213 -13.99 8.88 23.86
N THR A 214 -14.75 8.78 22.76
CA THR A 214 -14.25 8.20 21.51
C THR A 214 -13.69 9.28 20.58
N ARG A 215 -12.54 9.02 20.00
CA ARG A 215 -11.86 9.91 19.03
C ARG A 215 -11.45 9.16 17.78
N VAL A 216 -11.17 9.92 16.71
CA VAL A 216 -10.60 9.39 15.47
C VAL A 216 -9.34 10.16 15.07
N LEU A 217 -8.32 9.43 14.57
CA LEU A 217 -7.07 9.96 14.03
C LEU A 217 -7.00 9.61 12.55
N LEU A 218 -7.21 10.60 11.69
CA LEU A 218 -7.27 10.44 10.23
C LEU A 218 -6.01 11.02 9.61
N ALA A 219 -5.05 10.15 9.27
CA ALA A 219 -3.76 10.52 8.70
C ALA A 219 -3.81 10.50 7.17
N GLY A 220 -3.25 11.52 6.54
CA GLY A 220 -3.13 11.66 5.10
C GLY A 220 -3.36 13.08 4.61
N GLU A 221 -3.20 13.27 3.31
CA GLU A 221 -3.41 14.53 2.60
C GLU A 221 -4.23 14.26 1.32
N GLY A 222 -4.83 15.29 0.77
CA GLY A 222 -5.58 15.21 -0.48
C GLY A 222 -6.70 16.21 -0.56
N GLN A 223 -7.39 16.22 -1.69
CA GLN A 223 -8.39 17.23 -2.04
C GLN A 223 -9.61 17.27 -1.09
N CYS A 224 -9.95 16.13 -0.46
CA CYS A 224 -11.12 16.05 0.45
C CYS A 224 -10.78 16.43 1.91
N LEU A 225 -9.51 16.75 2.24
CA LEU A 225 -9.12 17.07 3.62
C LEU A 225 -9.92 18.25 4.20
N SER A 226 -10.08 19.33 3.43
CA SER A 226 -10.85 20.50 3.85
C SER A 226 -12.34 20.20 4.04
N GLU A 227 -12.92 19.36 3.19
CA GLU A 227 -14.31 18.91 3.32
C GLU A 227 -14.53 18.11 4.60
N VAL A 228 -13.66 17.16 4.90
CA VAL A 228 -13.70 16.32 6.12
C VAL A 228 -13.53 17.18 7.37
N LYS A 229 -12.63 18.18 7.34
CA LYS A 229 -12.46 19.14 8.44
C LYS A 229 -13.73 19.94 8.68
N ASN A 230 -14.32 20.51 7.63
CA ASN A 230 -15.57 21.29 7.71
C ASN A 230 -16.74 20.42 8.20
N LEU A 231 -16.80 19.14 7.78
CA LEU A 231 -17.79 18.19 8.27
C LEU A 231 -17.64 17.97 9.79
N ALA A 232 -16.42 17.76 10.28
CA ALA A 232 -16.16 17.60 11.70
C ALA A 232 -16.57 18.84 12.52
N GLU A 233 -16.35 20.05 11.99
CA GLU A 233 -16.77 21.30 12.63
C GLU A 233 -18.31 21.43 12.66
N ARG A 234 -19.00 21.18 11.55
CA ARG A 234 -20.47 21.19 11.48
C ARG A 234 -21.14 20.21 12.43
N LEU A 235 -20.52 19.05 12.65
CA LEU A 235 -21.00 18.00 13.56
C LEU A 235 -20.55 18.21 15.01
N SER A 236 -19.91 19.34 15.34
CA SER A 236 -19.35 19.64 16.66
C SER A 236 -18.31 18.61 17.15
N LEU A 237 -17.55 18.01 16.24
CA LEU A 237 -16.56 16.98 16.49
C LEU A 237 -15.10 17.48 16.42
N LYS A 238 -14.87 18.82 16.33
CA LYS A 238 -13.53 19.41 16.14
C LYS A 238 -12.48 18.86 17.12
N GLN A 239 -12.84 18.62 18.37
CA GLN A 239 -11.94 18.09 19.40
C GLN A 239 -11.79 16.56 19.35
N ALA A 240 -12.71 15.87 18.70
CA ALA A 240 -12.74 14.41 18.62
C ALA A 240 -12.09 13.88 17.34
N VAL A 241 -11.94 14.71 16.30
CA VAL A 241 -11.30 14.36 15.01
C VAL A 241 -9.91 14.99 14.96
N ILE A 242 -8.88 14.15 14.88
CA ILE A 242 -7.48 14.57 14.78
C ILE A 242 -7.05 14.42 13.33
N LEU A 243 -6.61 15.52 12.70
CA LEU A 243 -6.19 15.60 11.30
C LEU A 243 -4.72 16.05 11.23
N PRO A 244 -3.74 15.14 11.37
CA PRO A 244 -2.33 15.50 11.45
C PRO A 244 -1.69 15.81 10.09
N GLY A 245 -2.42 15.62 8.97
CA GLY A 245 -1.85 15.62 7.63
C GLY A 245 -1.04 14.34 7.36
N PHE A 246 0.00 14.45 6.55
CA PHE A 246 0.86 13.32 6.20
C PHE A 246 1.73 12.87 7.38
N VAL A 247 1.57 11.62 7.80
CA VAL A 247 2.33 11.02 8.91
C VAL A 247 3.51 10.21 8.36
N ARG A 248 4.74 10.64 8.67
CA ARG A 248 5.97 9.94 8.25
C ARG A 248 6.30 8.74 9.13
N ASN A 249 5.99 8.81 10.41
CA ASN A 249 6.27 7.76 11.39
C ASN A 249 5.02 6.92 11.62
N MET A 250 4.75 5.99 10.70
CA MET A 250 3.60 5.10 10.77
C MET A 250 3.63 4.12 11.96
N PRO A 251 4.77 3.59 12.41
CA PRO A 251 4.84 2.84 13.66
C PRO A 251 4.20 3.58 14.86
N LYS A 252 4.54 4.85 15.08
CA LYS A 252 3.92 5.65 16.15
C LYS A 252 2.44 5.95 15.92
N PHE A 253 1.99 5.96 14.67
CA PHE A 253 0.57 6.09 14.35
C PHE A 253 -0.18 4.84 14.79
N TYR A 254 0.22 3.64 14.33
CA TYR A 254 -0.46 2.39 14.67
C TYR A 254 -0.37 2.07 16.18
N ALA A 255 0.77 2.35 16.82
CA ALA A 255 0.96 2.11 18.26
C ALA A 255 0.00 2.92 19.14
N ALA A 256 -0.51 4.07 18.69
CA ALA A 256 -1.45 4.90 19.45
C ALA A 256 -2.88 4.37 19.44
N LEU A 257 -3.27 3.55 18.46
CA LEU A 257 -4.63 3.18 18.17
C LEU A 257 -5.17 2.06 19.08
N ASP A 258 -6.49 2.05 19.26
CA ASP A 258 -7.26 0.94 19.83
C ASP A 258 -7.91 0.08 18.77
N ALA A 259 -8.25 0.68 17.61
CA ALA A 259 -8.81 -0.01 16.45
C ALA A 259 -8.52 0.80 15.17
N PHE A 260 -8.64 0.14 14.02
CA PHE A 260 -8.45 0.79 12.73
C PHE A 260 -9.75 0.73 11.92
N VAL A 261 -10.08 1.81 11.21
CA VAL A 261 -11.24 1.90 10.33
C VAL A 261 -10.78 2.19 8.91
N PHE A 262 -11.35 1.49 7.94
CA PHE A 262 -10.96 1.62 6.54
C PHE A 262 -12.18 1.65 5.62
N PRO A 263 -12.84 2.83 5.51
CA PRO A 263 -14.14 2.98 4.83
C PRO A 263 -14.01 3.13 3.31
N SER A 264 -12.99 2.57 2.70
CA SER A 264 -12.67 2.75 1.29
C SER A 264 -13.77 2.16 0.39
N GLU A 265 -14.24 2.94 -0.57
CA GLU A 265 -15.23 2.54 -1.58
C GLU A 265 -14.55 1.87 -2.79
N PHE A 266 -13.26 2.11 -2.97
CA PHE A 266 -12.42 1.44 -3.98
C PHE A 266 -10.98 1.33 -3.50
N GLU A 267 -10.43 0.11 -3.53
CA GLU A 267 -9.06 -0.15 -3.08
C GLU A 267 -8.41 -1.28 -3.88
N GLY A 268 -7.06 -1.22 -3.98
CA GLY A 268 -6.26 -2.39 -4.26
C GLY A 268 -6.25 -3.32 -3.04
N LEU A 269 -5.11 -3.75 -2.56
CA LEU A 269 -5.06 -4.58 -1.34
C LEU A 269 -5.13 -3.81 -0.02
N GLY A 270 -4.99 -2.47 -0.04
CA GLY A 270 -5.06 -1.66 1.18
C GLY A 270 -3.90 -1.89 2.15
N THR A 271 -2.66 -1.56 1.75
CA THR A 271 -1.46 -1.77 2.58
C THR A 271 -1.53 -1.11 3.96
N ALA A 272 -2.29 -0.01 4.11
CA ALA A 272 -2.52 0.59 5.42
C ALA A 272 -3.40 -0.29 6.33
N LEU A 273 -4.41 -0.96 5.77
CA LEU A 273 -5.23 -1.94 6.46
C LEU A 273 -4.40 -3.16 6.87
N GLN A 274 -3.63 -3.73 5.94
CA GLN A 274 -2.71 -4.84 6.23
C GLN A 274 -1.71 -4.47 7.33
N SER A 275 -1.15 -3.25 7.29
CA SER A 275 -0.26 -2.78 8.34
C SER A 275 -0.97 -2.68 9.69
N ALA A 276 -2.21 -2.17 9.76
CA ALA A 276 -2.98 -2.14 11.00
C ALA A 276 -3.22 -3.56 11.56
N MET A 277 -3.57 -4.52 10.69
CA MET A 277 -3.71 -5.93 11.05
C MET A 277 -2.37 -6.52 11.52
N ALA A 278 -1.25 -6.19 10.88
CA ALA A 278 0.10 -6.61 11.29
C ALA A 278 0.46 -6.12 12.70
N TYR A 279 -0.05 -4.94 13.11
CA TYR A 279 0.05 -4.44 14.50
C TYR A 279 -0.91 -5.14 15.47
N GLY A 280 -1.74 -6.08 15.02
CA GLY A 280 -2.75 -6.76 15.84
C GLY A 280 -3.95 -5.88 16.18
N LEU A 281 -4.14 -4.78 15.48
CA LEU A 281 -5.31 -3.92 15.69
C LEU A 281 -6.58 -4.60 15.17
N PRO A 282 -7.69 -4.57 15.92
CA PRO A 282 -8.99 -4.95 15.37
C PRO A 282 -9.38 -3.93 14.30
N VAL A 283 -9.89 -4.42 13.17
CA VAL A 283 -10.17 -3.57 12.02
C VAL A 283 -11.64 -3.62 11.60
N ILE A 284 -12.15 -2.46 11.15
CA ILE A 284 -13.44 -2.32 10.47
C ILE A 284 -13.12 -1.92 9.04
N SER A 285 -13.60 -2.67 8.06
CA SER A 285 -13.31 -2.43 6.64
C SER A 285 -14.52 -2.69 5.76
N THR A 286 -14.49 -2.18 4.55
CA THR A 286 -15.36 -2.65 3.47
C THR A 286 -14.71 -3.87 2.80
N THR A 287 -15.43 -4.51 1.88
CA THR A 287 -14.89 -5.53 0.97
C THR A 287 -14.73 -5.03 -0.46
N LYS A 288 -14.81 -3.72 -0.68
CA LYS A 288 -14.80 -3.11 -2.01
C LYS A 288 -13.42 -3.24 -2.69
N GLY A 289 -13.41 -3.47 -3.99
CA GLY A 289 -12.18 -3.74 -4.73
C GLY A 289 -11.55 -5.07 -4.32
N ALA A 290 -10.26 -5.08 -3.96
CA ALA A 290 -9.56 -6.27 -3.49
C ALA A 290 -9.53 -6.41 -1.95
N LEU A 291 -10.22 -5.54 -1.20
CA LEU A 291 -10.24 -5.64 0.28
C LEU A 291 -10.85 -6.97 0.75
N GLY A 292 -11.83 -7.53 0.02
CA GLY A 292 -12.39 -8.86 0.30
C GLY A 292 -11.39 -10.02 0.17
N GLU A 293 -10.20 -9.79 -0.41
CA GLU A 293 -9.10 -10.75 -0.42
C GLU A 293 -8.27 -10.70 0.89
N VAL A 294 -8.40 -9.59 1.65
CA VAL A 294 -7.62 -9.33 2.87
C VAL A 294 -8.43 -9.60 4.14
N VAL A 295 -9.71 -9.21 4.16
CA VAL A 295 -10.56 -9.32 5.35
C VAL A 295 -11.69 -10.32 5.18
N GLU A 296 -12.05 -10.97 6.29
CA GLU A 296 -13.19 -11.89 6.39
C GLU A 296 -14.03 -11.49 7.61
N ASP A 297 -15.33 -11.22 7.36
CA ASP A 297 -16.23 -10.75 8.43
C ASP A 297 -16.33 -11.73 9.60
N GLY A 298 -16.27 -11.20 10.80
CA GLY A 298 -16.35 -11.97 12.04
C GLY A 298 -15.14 -12.87 12.33
N ARG A 299 -14.19 -13.04 11.38
CA ARG A 299 -12.95 -13.83 11.57
C ARG A 299 -11.73 -12.93 11.74
N THR A 300 -11.43 -12.04 10.79
CA THR A 300 -10.25 -11.17 10.82
C THR A 300 -10.59 -9.67 10.92
N ALA A 301 -11.87 -9.32 10.70
CA ALA A 301 -12.37 -7.96 10.71
C ALA A 301 -13.86 -7.92 11.07
N LEU A 302 -14.39 -6.72 11.30
CA LEU A 302 -15.81 -6.42 11.07
C LEU A 302 -15.94 -5.79 9.69
N VAL A 303 -16.82 -6.34 8.86
CA VAL A 303 -17.12 -5.77 7.54
C VAL A 303 -18.33 -4.84 7.66
N ALA A 304 -18.25 -3.68 7.01
CA ALA A 304 -19.30 -2.68 6.99
C ALA A 304 -19.43 -2.09 5.58
N GLU A 305 -20.66 -1.75 5.18
CA GLU A 305 -20.85 -0.97 3.96
C GLU A 305 -20.36 0.48 4.17
N PRO A 306 -19.87 1.18 3.13
CA PRO A 306 -19.27 2.50 3.24
C PRO A 306 -20.33 3.58 3.52
N ASN A 307 -20.93 3.53 4.70
CA ASN A 307 -21.90 4.50 5.20
C ASN A 307 -21.77 4.69 6.72
N ALA A 308 -22.32 5.78 7.23
CA ALA A 308 -22.22 6.16 8.64
C ALA A 308 -22.90 5.16 9.59
N ALA A 309 -24.02 4.58 9.19
CA ALA A 309 -24.82 3.69 10.04
C ALA A 309 -24.05 2.38 10.31
N ASP A 310 -23.57 1.72 9.25
CA ASP A 310 -22.88 0.43 9.37
C ASP A 310 -21.53 0.60 10.08
N PHE A 311 -20.77 1.67 9.76
CA PHE A 311 -19.51 1.95 10.46
C PHE A 311 -19.76 2.29 11.93
N SER A 312 -20.82 3.04 12.27
CA SER A 312 -21.14 3.32 13.69
C SER A 312 -21.53 2.06 14.45
N ALA A 313 -22.31 1.17 13.84
CA ALA A 313 -22.68 -0.12 14.44
C ALA A 313 -21.44 -0.98 14.73
N ALA A 314 -20.51 -1.09 13.77
CA ALA A 314 -19.27 -1.83 13.95
C ALA A 314 -18.35 -1.18 15.01
N MET A 315 -18.22 0.15 15.01
CA MET A 315 -17.46 0.88 16.03
C MET A 315 -18.05 0.65 17.43
N LEU A 316 -19.37 0.69 17.59
CA LEU A 316 -20.05 0.41 18.88
C LEU A 316 -19.77 -1.02 19.36
N ARG A 317 -19.78 -2.02 18.49
CA ARG A 317 -19.40 -3.41 18.84
C ARG A 317 -17.99 -3.47 19.40
N PHE A 318 -17.02 -2.77 18.79
CA PHE A 318 -15.65 -2.72 19.31
C PHE A 318 -15.56 -2.00 20.66
N LEU A 319 -16.34 -0.95 20.89
CA LEU A 319 -16.34 -0.26 22.21
C LEU A 319 -16.93 -1.13 23.31
N GLN A 320 -17.93 -1.95 23.02
CA GLN A 320 -18.66 -2.77 23.97
C GLN A 320 -18.00 -4.12 24.27
N ASP A 321 -17.28 -4.70 23.29
CA ASP A 321 -16.76 -6.07 23.38
C ASP A 321 -15.23 -6.11 23.22
N ARG A 322 -14.54 -6.16 24.36
CA ARG A 322 -13.08 -6.29 24.41
C ARG A 322 -12.61 -7.65 23.86
N ALA A 323 -13.31 -8.74 24.17
CA ALA A 323 -12.93 -10.07 23.72
C ALA A 323 -13.01 -10.18 22.18
N LEU A 324 -14.02 -9.56 21.58
CA LEU A 324 -14.14 -9.44 20.12
C LEU A 324 -12.93 -8.72 19.52
N ARG A 325 -12.50 -7.59 20.10
CA ARG A 325 -11.34 -6.86 19.62
C ARG A 325 -10.05 -7.69 19.65
N GLU A 326 -9.80 -8.35 20.78
CA GLU A 326 -8.61 -9.17 20.97
C GLU A 326 -8.60 -10.36 20.00
N ARG A 327 -9.73 -11.02 19.83
CA ARG A 327 -9.90 -12.15 18.91
C ARG A 327 -9.68 -11.75 17.45
N LEU A 328 -10.33 -10.68 16.98
CA LEU A 328 -10.22 -10.23 15.60
C LEU A 328 -8.84 -9.64 15.30
N GLY A 329 -8.27 -8.89 16.21
CA GLY A 329 -6.93 -8.34 16.08
C GLY A 329 -5.85 -9.43 16.01
N GLY A 330 -5.94 -10.45 16.86
CA GLY A 330 -5.05 -11.61 16.82
C GLY A 330 -5.17 -12.41 15.53
N ALA A 331 -6.40 -12.75 15.12
CA ALA A 331 -6.65 -13.47 13.88
C ALA A 331 -6.22 -12.67 12.64
N GLY A 332 -6.46 -11.36 12.63
CA GLY A 332 -6.01 -10.47 11.56
C GLY A 332 -4.48 -10.44 11.44
N ARG A 333 -3.77 -10.37 12.55
CA ARG A 333 -2.29 -10.42 12.55
C ARG A 333 -1.76 -11.72 11.97
N GLU A 334 -2.30 -12.86 12.37
CA GLU A 334 -1.87 -14.16 11.84
C GLU A 334 -2.20 -14.28 10.34
N GLU A 335 -3.35 -13.83 9.88
CA GLU A 335 -3.70 -13.80 8.46
C GLU A 335 -2.67 -13.00 7.63
N VAL A 336 -2.31 -11.80 8.10
CA VAL A 336 -1.33 -10.95 7.39
C VAL A 336 0.05 -11.58 7.41
N LYS A 337 0.47 -12.17 8.51
CA LYS A 337 1.75 -12.88 8.63
C LYS A 337 1.86 -14.04 7.63
N LEU A 338 0.78 -14.79 7.45
CA LEU A 338 0.73 -15.97 6.57
C LEU A 338 0.60 -15.62 5.09
N ARG A 339 -0.03 -14.49 4.74
CA ARG A 339 -0.40 -14.22 3.34
C ARG A 339 0.11 -12.90 2.79
N PHE A 340 0.46 -11.95 3.63
CA PHE A 340 0.78 -10.58 3.25
C PHE A 340 2.04 -10.04 3.93
N SER A 341 2.94 -10.92 4.38
CA SER A 341 4.25 -10.48 4.89
C SER A 341 5.15 -10.00 3.75
N ALA A 342 6.03 -9.04 4.05
CA ALA A 342 7.04 -8.57 3.09
C ALA A 342 7.96 -9.72 2.64
N ASP A 343 8.30 -10.65 3.54
CA ASP A 343 9.10 -11.82 3.22
C ASP A 343 8.45 -12.70 2.17
N LEU A 344 7.15 -13.00 2.32
CA LEU A 344 6.39 -13.80 1.34
C LEU A 344 6.29 -13.08 -0.01
N MET A 345 6.04 -11.77 -0.01
CA MET A 345 6.05 -10.97 -1.24
C MET A 345 7.37 -11.09 -2.00
N VAL A 346 8.50 -11.04 -1.29
CA VAL A 346 9.83 -11.17 -1.89
C VAL A 346 10.03 -12.58 -2.45
N GLU A 347 9.67 -13.62 -1.70
CA GLU A 347 9.77 -15.02 -2.14
C GLU A 347 8.93 -15.29 -3.39
N GLU A 348 7.69 -14.84 -3.41
CA GLU A 348 6.81 -15.00 -4.57
C GLU A 348 7.33 -14.20 -5.79
N THR A 349 7.88 -13.00 -5.55
CA THR A 349 8.52 -12.22 -6.64
C THR A 349 9.74 -12.95 -7.19
N LEU A 350 10.57 -13.57 -6.36
CA LEU A 350 11.71 -14.37 -6.79
C LEU A 350 11.28 -15.56 -7.65
N LYS A 351 10.23 -16.29 -7.25
CA LYS A 351 9.67 -17.38 -8.07
C LYS A 351 9.25 -16.90 -9.46
N VAL A 352 8.65 -15.71 -9.54
CA VAL A 352 8.28 -15.09 -10.83
C VAL A 352 9.52 -14.77 -11.65
N TYR A 353 10.56 -14.18 -11.03
CA TYR A 353 11.82 -13.88 -11.72
C TYR A 353 12.49 -15.14 -12.26
N GLU A 354 12.60 -16.19 -11.44
CA GLU A 354 13.16 -17.47 -11.88
C GLU A 354 12.37 -18.11 -13.02
N SER A 355 11.03 -18.03 -12.95
CA SER A 355 10.16 -18.56 -14.01
C SER A 355 10.37 -17.85 -15.35
N VAL A 356 10.45 -16.52 -15.36
CA VAL A 356 10.64 -15.77 -16.61
C VAL A 356 12.05 -15.94 -17.16
N LEU A 357 13.07 -16.15 -16.33
CA LEU A 357 14.45 -16.41 -16.75
C LEU A 357 14.65 -17.82 -17.33
N LYS A 358 13.90 -18.82 -16.87
CA LYS A 358 13.95 -20.19 -17.42
C LYS A 358 13.28 -20.34 -18.78
N ASN A 359 12.43 -19.41 -19.16
CA ASN A 359 11.63 -19.44 -20.39
C ASN A 359 12.25 -18.62 -21.53
N ILE A 360 13.51 -18.16 -21.38
CA ILE A 360 14.33 -17.50 -22.40
C ILE A 360 15.26 -18.54 -23.00
#